data_a816e9d32087033cb65f8274abd5ab01
#
_entry.id   a816e9d32087033cb65f8274abd5ab01
#
_cell.length_a   1.000
_cell.length_b   1.000
_cell.length_c   1.000
_cell.angle_alpha   90.00
_cell.angle_beta   90.00
_cell.angle_gamma   90.00
#
_symmetry.space_group_name_H-M   'P 1'
#
loop_
_entity.id
_entity.type
_entity.pdbx_description
1 polymer ?
#
loop_
_entity_poly.entity_id
_entity_poly.type
_entity_poly.pdbx_seq_one_letter_code
_entity_poly.pdbx_strand_id
1 'polypeptide(L)'
;WSMANIYDIDYKSSNKNFGGEELNDIDELFETNKVSQSSYAYIIDSQDYNIPAIMYNLLKSKVYISASFKPFSINTSEGFKNFNNGSLVIPLSTQKTLDENSLFEKMKNIQDQYDVDIYSVDSGLSSSGVDLGSGNVLPINKPNAMMLIGTGVRSYEAGEVWHLLDQRVGMPITKIPLR
;
A
#
# COMPACT_ATOMS: atom_id res chain seq x y z
N TRP A 1 19.64 -0.08 -21.80
CA TRP A 1 18.41 0.24 -21.04
C TRP A 1 18.80 1.27 -19.98
N SER A 2 18.14 2.43 -19.96
CA SER A 2 18.38 3.42 -18.91
C SER A 2 17.37 3.22 -17.78
N MET A 3 17.79 3.42 -16.55
CA MET A 3 16.91 3.35 -15.37
C MET A 3 15.74 4.32 -15.50
N ALA A 4 15.98 5.51 -16.04
CA ALA A 4 14.92 6.48 -16.26
C ALA A 4 13.78 5.96 -17.14
N ASN A 5 14.10 5.24 -18.24
CA ASN A 5 13.07 4.65 -19.12
C ASN A 5 12.34 3.46 -18.48
N ILE A 6 13.02 2.71 -17.59
CA ILE A 6 12.40 1.57 -16.89
C ILE A 6 11.38 2.04 -15.87
N TYR A 7 11.68 3.13 -15.18
CA TYR A 7 10.85 3.66 -14.09
C TYR A 7 10.01 4.87 -14.49
N ASP A 8 9.93 5.18 -15.81
CA ASP A 8 9.17 6.32 -16.35
C ASP A 8 9.52 7.65 -15.66
N ILE A 9 10.82 7.86 -15.42
CA ILE A 9 11.34 9.05 -14.75
C ILE A 9 11.66 10.12 -15.78
N ASP A 10 11.10 11.29 -15.61
CA ASP A 10 11.47 12.47 -16.40
C ASP A 10 12.95 12.82 -16.21
N TYR A 11 13.72 12.85 -17.29
CA TYR A 11 15.12 13.20 -17.25
C TYR A 11 15.52 14.15 -18.37
N LYS A 12 16.55 14.92 -18.10
CA LYS A 12 17.23 15.76 -19.11
C LYS A 12 18.71 15.46 -19.10
N SER A 13 19.29 15.23 -20.28
CA SER A 13 20.75 15.15 -20.40
C SER A 13 21.37 16.54 -20.40
N SER A 14 22.50 16.69 -19.75
CA SER A 14 23.27 17.93 -19.72
C SER A 14 24.77 17.62 -19.69
N ASN A 15 25.52 18.46 -20.40
CA ASN A 15 27.00 18.43 -20.35
C ASN A 15 27.56 19.31 -19.21
N LYS A 16 26.69 19.89 -18.38
CA LYS A 16 27.09 20.69 -17.22
C LYS A 16 27.06 19.83 -15.97
N ASN A 17 28.10 19.93 -15.14
CA ASN A 17 28.00 19.42 -13.78
C ASN A 17 27.02 20.27 -12.99
N PHE A 18 26.02 19.62 -12.44
CA PHE A 18 25.13 20.23 -11.45
C PHE A 18 25.79 19.98 -10.09
N GLY A 19 26.03 21.06 -9.35
CA GLY A 19 26.38 20.94 -7.95
C GLY A 19 25.18 20.39 -7.17
N GLY A 20 25.44 19.62 -6.16
CA GLY A 20 24.46 19.10 -5.20
C GLY A 20 25.14 18.89 -3.86
N GLU A 21 24.39 18.72 -2.82
CA GLU A 21 24.91 18.29 -1.53
C GLU A 21 25.20 16.78 -1.60
N GLU A 22 26.32 16.37 -1.03
CA GLU A 22 26.67 14.97 -0.90
C GLU A 22 25.80 14.33 0.21
N LEU A 23 25.02 13.33 -0.16
CA LEU A 23 24.25 12.56 0.82
C LEU A 23 25.17 11.53 1.47
N ASN A 24 25.22 11.53 2.79
CA ASN A 24 26.00 10.54 3.55
C ASN A 24 25.24 9.20 3.65
N ASP A 25 23.92 9.26 3.65
CA ASP A 25 23.03 8.09 3.67
C ASP A 25 21.84 8.33 2.75
N ILE A 26 21.44 7.30 2.00
CA ILE A 26 20.26 7.35 1.14
C ILE A 26 18.98 7.42 1.96
N ASP A 27 18.99 6.92 3.18
CA ASP A 27 17.84 6.94 4.09
C ASP A 27 17.46 8.38 4.51
N GLU A 28 18.39 9.35 4.42
CA GLU A 28 18.09 10.78 4.61
C GLU A 28 17.07 11.34 3.61
N LEU A 29 16.88 10.66 2.46
CA LEU A 29 15.91 11.05 1.42
C LEU A 29 14.50 10.48 1.64
N PHE A 30 14.36 9.49 2.52
CA PHE A 30 13.14 8.70 2.67
C PHE A 30 12.67 8.69 4.12
N GLU A 31 12.46 9.89 4.69
CA GLU A 31 11.82 9.96 6.00
C GLU A 31 10.32 9.69 5.85
N THR A 32 9.86 8.57 6.38
CA THR A 32 8.42 8.31 6.54
C THR A 32 7.87 9.12 7.71
N ASN A 33 6.58 9.48 7.61
CA ASN A 33 5.88 10.10 8.72
C ASN A 33 5.82 9.15 9.94
N LYS A 34 5.55 9.69 11.11
CA LYS A 34 5.26 8.86 12.29
C LYS A 34 3.76 8.77 12.47
N VAL A 35 3.20 7.57 12.27
CA VAL A 35 1.77 7.35 12.45
C VAL A 35 1.33 7.77 13.86
N SER A 36 0.28 8.58 13.95
CA SER A 36 -0.36 9.02 15.20
C SER A 36 -1.67 8.26 15.44
N GLN A 37 -2.19 8.29 16.66
CA GLN A 37 -3.51 7.73 16.91
C GLN A 37 -4.58 8.50 16.12
N SER A 38 -5.53 7.77 15.56
CA SER A 38 -6.67 8.31 14.85
C SER A 38 -7.94 8.10 15.66
N SER A 39 -8.90 8.99 15.49
CA SER A 39 -10.26 8.81 16.05
C SER A 39 -11.27 8.31 15.01
N TYR A 40 -10.89 8.23 13.72
CA TYR A 40 -11.81 7.81 12.66
C TYR A 40 -11.23 6.70 11.77
N ALA A 41 -10.12 6.95 11.09
CA ALA A 41 -9.50 5.98 10.17
C ALA A 41 -8.01 6.23 9.94
N TYR A 42 -7.31 5.20 9.48
CA TYR A 42 -5.98 5.31 8.87
C TYR A 42 -6.08 5.22 7.36
N ILE A 43 -5.20 5.94 6.65
CA ILE A 43 -5.13 5.95 5.18
C ILE A 43 -3.71 5.65 4.75
N ILE A 44 -3.57 4.79 3.73
CA ILE A 44 -2.29 4.49 3.07
C ILE A 44 -2.45 4.78 1.59
N ASP A 45 -1.55 5.58 1.01
CA ASP A 45 -1.63 5.95 -0.40
C ASP A 45 -1.37 4.75 -1.32
N SER A 46 -2.13 4.65 -2.39
CA SER A 46 -2.00 3.60 -3.40
C SER A 46 -0.70 3.64 -4.20
N GLN A 47 0.04 4.75 -4.15
CA GLN A 47 1.28 4.90 -4.91
C GLN A 47 2.49 4.20 -4.26
N ASP A 48 2.37 3.74 -3.01
CA ASP A 48 3.43 2.98 -2.38
C ASP A 48 3.60 1.60 -3.04
N TYR A 49 4.85 1.22 -3.29
CA TYR A 49 5.20 -0.06 -3.91
C TYR A 49 4.72 -1.27 -3.10
N ASN A 50 4.68 -1.15 -1.78
CA ASN A 50 4.36 -2.23 -0.84
C ASN A 50 2.86 -2.42 -0.63
N ILE A 51 1.99 -1.60 -1.25
CA ILE A 51 0.53 -1.67 -1.06
C ILE A 51 -0.04 -3.10 -1.17
N PRO A 52 0.31 -3.92 -2.18
CA PRO A 52 -0.23 -5.29 -2.27
C PRO A 52 0.15 -6.17 -1.07
N ALA A 53 1.39 -6.04 -0.58
CA ALA A 53 1.88 -6.79 0.58
C ALA A 53 1.24 -6.31 1.89
N ILE A 54 1.12 -4.99 2.07
CA ILE A 54 0.45 -4.36 3.21
C ILE A 54 -1.02 -4.78 3.26
N MET A 55 -1.72 -4.65 2.13
CA MET A 55 -3.11 -5.07 1.98
C MET A 55 -3.31 -6.53 2.39
N TYR A 56 -2.48 -7.43 1.87
CA TYR A 56 -2.59 -8.85 2.20
C TYR A 56 -2.26 -9.14 3.67
N ASN A 57 -1.24 -8.47 4.24
CA ASN A 57 -0.87 -8.59 5.66
C ASN A 57 -2.04 -8.17 6.58
N LEU A 58 -2.68 -7.03 6.29
CA LEU A 58 -3.84 -6.54 7.03
C LEU A 58 -5.02 -7.52 6.95
N LEU A 59 -5.37 -7.98 5.74
CA LEU A 59 -6.46 -8.95 5.53
C LEU A 59 -6.19 -10.30 6.19
N LYS A 60 -4.94 -10.78 6.16
CA LYS A 60 -4.51 -12.01 6.85
C LYS A 60 -4.66 -11.89 8.36
N SER A 61 -4.43 -10.69 8.90
CA SER A 61 -4.60 -10.36 10.31
C SER A 61 -6.05 -10.04 10.69
N LYS A 62 -7.01 -10.23 9.77
CA LYS A 62 -8.45 -9.97 9.94
C LYS A 62 -8.77 -8.49 10.22
N VAL A 63 -7.89 -7.59 9.79
CA VAL A 63 -8.18 -6.15 9.79
C VAL A 63 -9.17 -5.87 8.66
N TYR A 64 -10.25 -5.16 8.97
CA TYR A 64 -11.17 -4.67 7.96
C TYR A 64 -10.52 -3.49 7.23
N ILE A 65 -10.44 -3.58 5.91
CA ILE A 65 -9.92 -2.53 5.04
C ILE A 65 -10.86 -2.29 3.88
N SER A 66 -10.87 -1.06 3.40
CA SER A 66 -11.54 -0.65 2.16
C SER A 66 -10.53 -0.01 1.22
N ALA A 67 -10.85 0.07 -0.07
CA ALA A 67 -10.11 0.89 -1.03
C ALA A 67 -11.01 1.95 -1.63
N SER A 68 -10.46 3.13 -1.88
CA SER A 68 -11.15 4.17 -2.63
C SER A 68 -11.06 3.90 -4.13
N PHE A 69 -12.20 3.92 -4.81
CA PHE A 69 -12.28 3.78 -6.28
C PHE A 69 -12.29 5.12 -7.01
N LYS A 70 -12.18 6.21 -6.26
CA LYS A 70 -12.06 7.57 -6.80
C LYS A 70 -11.06 8.37 -5.96
N PRO A 71 -10.38 9.36 -6.54
CA PRO A 71 -9.49 10.22 -5.77
C PRO A 71 -10.28 11.08 -4.80
N PHE A 72 -9.62 11.46 -3.71
CA PHE A 72 -10.17 12.35 -2.69
C PHE A 72 -9.04 13.15 -2.02
N SER A 73 -9.42 14.22 -1.34
CA SER A 73 -8.50 15.04 -0.56
C SER A 73 -9.06 15.28 0.81
N ILE A 74 -8.23 15.10 1.83
CA ILE A 74 -8.67 15.16 3.24
C ILE A 74 -7.58 15.75 4.12
N ASN A 75 -7.98 16.37 5.23
CA ASN A 75 -7.04 16.77 6.27
C ASN A 75 -6.61 15.56 7.09
N THR A 76 -5.33 15.38 7.20
CA THR A 76 -4.68 14.31 7.98
C THR A 76 -3.89 14.90 9.15
N SER A 77 -3.30 14.05 10.00
CA SER A 77 -2.34 14.44 11.02
C SER A 77 -1.14 15.25 10.46
N GLU A 78 -0.80 15.01 9.19
CA GLU A 78 0.30 15.67 8.47
C GLU A 78 -0.18 16.85 7.58
N GLY A 79 -1.40 17.34 7.83
CA GLY A 79 -2.03 18.38 7.05
C GLY A 79 -2.85 17.86 5.87
N PHE A 80 -3.13 18.74 4.93
CA PHE A 80 -3.94 18.43 3.75
C PHE A 80 -3.20 17.51 2.78
N LYS A 81 -3.82 16.37 2.42
CA LYS A 81 -3.26 15.39 1.48
C LYS A 81 -4.27 15.00 0.40
N ASN A 82 -3.73 14.70 -0.79
CA ASN A 82 -4.47 14.14 -1.91
C ASN A 82 -4.17 12.65 -2.01
N PHE A 83 -5.21 11.85 -2.18
CA PHE A 83 -5.12 10.39 -2.32
C PHE A 83 -5.73 9.95 -3.64
N ASN A 84 -5.05 9.03 -4.30
CA ASN A 84 -5.50 8.48 -5.56
C ASN A 84 -6.47 7.29 -5.35
N ASN A 85 -7.14 6.89 -6.44
CA ASN A 85 -7.89 5.63 -6.44
C ASN A 85 -6.96 4.45 -6.11
N GLY A 86 -7.47 3.50 -5.36
CA GLY A 86 -6.70 2.39 -4.80
C GLY A 86 -6.14 2.63 -3.40
N SER A 87 -6.16 3.87 -2.89
CA SER A 87 -5.71 4.17 -1.53
C SER A 87 -6.52 3.38 -0.51
N LEU A 88 -5.83 2.78 0.45
CA LEU A 88 -6.41 1.95 1.48
C LEU A 88 -6.98 2.82 2.60
N VAL A 89 -8.17 2.49 3.04
CA VAL A 89 -8.86 3.13 4.17
C VAL A 89 -9.11 2.06 5.23
N ILE A 90 -8.63 2.29 6.45
CA ILE A 90 -8.73 1.38 7.59
C ILE A 90 -9.57 2.08 8.68
N PRO A 91 -10.90 1.99 8.64
CA PRO A 91 -11.77 2.66 9.61
C PRO A 91 -11.74 1.95 10.97
N LEU A 92 -11.78 2.73 12.05
CA LEU A 92 -11.76 2.19 13.41
C LEU A 92 -13.09 1.49 13.76
N SER A 93 -14.20 2.12 13.43
CA SER A 93 -15.54 1.68 13.86
C SER A 93 -16.00 0.34 13.27
N THR A 94 -15.39 -0.10 12.16
CA THR A 94 -15.77 -1.35 11.48
C THR A 94 -14.92 -2.54 11.87
N GLN A 95 -13.92 -2.34 12.72
CA GLN A 95 -13.08 -3.44 13.19
C GLN A 95 -13.87 -4.36 14.13
N LYS A 96 -13.79 -5.67 13.88
CA LYS A 96 -14.52 -6.68 14.68
C LYS A 96 -13.62 -7.43 15.67
N THR A 97 -12.32 -7.45 15.41
CA THR A 97 -11.36 -8.30 16.13
C THR A 97 -10.28 -7.52 16.86
N LEU A 98 -10.14 -6.24 16.58
CA LEU A 98 -9.15 -5.36 17.18
C LEU A 98 -9.84 -4.16 17.81
N ASP A 99 -9.40 -3.79 19.01
CA ASP A 99 -9.70 -2.48 19.58
C ASP A 99 -8.80 -1.39 18.96
N GLU A 100 -9.07 -0.13 19.28
CA GLU A 100 -8.36 1.03 18.73
C GLU A 100 -6.85 1.00 19.04
N ASN A 101 -6.46 0.59 20.25
CA ASN A 101 -5.05 0.50 20.64
C ASN A 101 -4.32 -0.62 19.89
N SER A 102 -4.95 -1.78 19.78
CA SER A 102 -4.40 -2.92 19.03
C SER A 102 -4.27 -2.60 17.54
N LEU A 103 -5.24 -1.87 16.97
CA LEU A 103 -5.16 -1.40 15.61
C LEU A 103 -4.02 -0.38 15.42
N PHE A 104 -3.87 0.57 16.34
CA PHE A 104 -2.77 1.53 16.30
C PHE A 104 -1.40 0.85 16.35
N GLU A 105 -1.19 -0.09 17.26
CA GLU A 105 0.04 -0.87 17.31
C GLU A 105 0.26 -1.69 16.02
N LYS A 106 -0.83 -2.19 15.42
CA LYS A 106 -0.73 -2.86 14.11
C LYS A 106 -0.30 -1.89 13.01
N MET A 107 -0.79 -0.64 13.00
CA MET A 107 -0.35 0.37 12.03
C MET A 107 1.12 0.72 12.20
N LYS A 108 1.61 0.89 13.43
CA LYS A 108 3.04 1.10 13.70
C LYS A 108 3.89 -0.04 13.17
N ASN A 109 3.50 -1.28 13.45
CA ASN A 109 4.22 -2.45 12.95
C ASN A 109 4.22 -2.53 11.41
N ILE A 110 3.14 -2.13 10.74
CA ILE A 110 3.08 -2.04 9.26
C ILE A 110 4.04 -0.95 8.77
N GLN A 111 4.02 0.22 9.40
CA GLN A 111 4.92 1.32 9.06
C GLN A 111 6.39 0.91 9.18
N ASP A 112 6.78 0.34 10.31
CA ASP A 112 8.15 -0.13 10.56
C ASP A 112 8.59 -1.26 9.61
N GLN A 113 7.65 -2.16 9.24
CA GLN A 113 7.96 -3.31 8.39
C GLN A 113 8.12 -2.93 6.92
N TYR A 114 7.34 -1.97 6.43
CA TYR A 114 7.25 -1.67 5.01
C TYR A 114 7.79 -0.29 4.64
N ASP A 115 8.22 0.50 5.64
CA ASP A 115 8.68 1.87 5.46
C ASP A 115 7.69 2.71 4.64
N VAL A 116 6.46 2.77 5.10
CA VAL A 116 5.32 3.38 4.40
C VAL A 116 4.70 4.51 5.21
N ASP A 117 4.28 5.57 4.54
CA ASP A 117 3.49 6.63 5.16
C ASP A 117 2.08 6.16 5.50
N ILE A 118 1.69 6.32 6.78
CA ILE A 118 0.34 6.05 7.26
C ILE A 118 -0.24 7.34 7.85
N TYR A 119 -1.35 7.77 7.30
CA TYR A 119 -2.01 9.03 7.66
C TYR A 119 -3.20 8.77 8.57
N SER A 120 -3.24 9.46 9.70
CA SER A 120 -4.37 9.44 10.62
C SER A 120 -5.37 10.53 10.25
N VAL A 121 -6.67 10.20 10.32
CA VAL A 121 -7.75 11.16 10.08
C VAL A 121 -8.83 11.06 11.17
N ASP A 122 -9.37 12.20 11.57
CA ASP A 122 -10.38 12.30 12.62
C ASP A 122 -11.80 12.48 12.09
N SER A 123 -11.94 12.50 10.76
CA SER A 123 -13.22 12.61 10.08
C SER A 123 -13.22 11.84 8.78
N GLY A 124 -14.37 11.33 8.38
CA GLY A 124 -14.57 10.74 7.06
C GLY A 124 -14.99 11.73 5.99
N LEU A 125 -15.13 13.02 6.34
CA LEU A 125 -15.56 14.06 5.42
C LEU A 125 -14.34 14.58 4.63
N SER A 126 -14.36 14.40 3.34
CA SER A 126 -13.32 14.86 2.43
C SER A 126 -13.50 16.33 2.08
N SER A 127 -12.40 17.04 1.90
CA SER A 127 -12.40 18.43 1.42
C SER A 127 -12.74 18.52 -0.07
N SER A 128 -12.43 17.46 -0.82
CA SER A 128 -12.84 17.27 -2.22
C SER A 128 -12.83 15.80 -2.60
N GLY A 129 -13.54 15.47 -3.68
CA GLY A 129 -13.68 14.08 -4.14
C GLY A 129 -14.74 13.32 -3.36
N VAL A 130 -14.44 12.08 -2.95
CA VAL A 130 -15.41 11.20 -2.29
C VAL A 130 -15.13 11.09 -0.79
N ASP A 131 -16.19 11.09 0.02
CA ASP A 131 -16.09 10.85 1.46
C ASP A 131 -15.71 9.39 1.75
N LEU A 132 -15.01 9.16 2.87
CA LEU A 132 -14.55 7.82 3.27
C LEU A 132 -15.69 6.85 3.57
N GLY A 133 -16.88 7.34 3.87
CA GLY A 133 -18.09 6.53 4.06
C GLY A 133 -18.96 6.37 2.81
N SER A 134 -18.52 6.87 1.65
CA SER A 134 -19.30 6.82 0.41
C SER A 134 -19.29 5.43 -0.24
N GLY A 135 -20.25 5.18 -1.14
CA GLY A 135 -20.28 3.96 -1.95
C GLY A 135 -19.13 3.79 -2.94
N ASN A 136 -18.18 4.75 -3.00
CA ASN A 136 -16.97 4.64 -3.78
C ASN A 136 -15.76 4.16 -2.94
N VAL A 137 -15.94 3.96 -1.65
CA VAL A 137 -14.96 3.35 -0.74
C VAL A 137 -15.47 1.97 -0.37
N LEU A 138 -14.94 0.95 -1.04
CA LEU A 138 -15.49 -0.40 -0.99
C LEU A 138 -14.61 -1.35 -0.17
N PRO A 139 -15.21 -2.26 0.60
CA PRO A 139 -14.46 -3.24 1.37
C PRO A 139 -13.68 -4.19 0.47
N ILE A 140 -12.48 -4.55 0.90
CA ILE A 140 -11.64 -5.53 0.24
C ILE A 140 -11.70 -6.85 1.01
N ASN A 141 -11.94 -7.94 0.29
CA ASN A 141 -11.90 -9.28 0.84
C ASN A 141 -10.54 -9.94 0.59
N LYS A 142 -10.11 -10.76 1.55
CA LYS A 142 -8.87 -11.52 1.39
C LYS A 142 -8.97 -12.45 0.17
N PRO A 143 -8.09 -12.29 -0.83
CA PRO A 143 -8.09 -13.17 -1.99
C PRO A 143 -7.56 -14.56 -1.62
N ASN A 144 -8.07 -15.56 -2.33
CA ASN A 144 -7.50 -16.90 -2.38
C ASN A 144 -7.13 -17.20 -3.82
N ALA A 145 -5.88 -17.55 -4.05
CA ALA A 145 -5.37 -17.80 -5.39
C ALA A 145 -4.93 -19.25 -5.57
N MET A 146 -5.18 -19.80 -6.76
CA MET A 146 -4.59 -21.05 -7.20
C MET A 146 -3.92 -20.87 -8.55
N MET A 147 -2.91 -21.68 -8.81
CA MET A 147 -2.14 -21.67 -10.05
C MET A 147 -2.02 -23.08 -10.61
N LEU A 148 -2.32 -23.22 -11.88
CA LEU A 148 -2.07 -24.47 -12.61
C LEU A 148 -0.57 -24.57 -12.93
N ILE A 149 0.01 -25.76 -12.74
CA ILE A 149 1.42 -26.03 -13.03
C ILE A 149 1.54 -27.37 -13.79
N GLY A 150 2.69 -27.63 -14.39
CA GLY A 150 3.00 -28.90 -15.05
C GLY A 150 2.81 -28.86 -16.57
N THR A 151 2.30 -29.95 -17.15
CA THR A 151 2.22 -30.09 -18.59
C THR A 151 1.44 -28.97 -19.25
N GLY A 152 2.05 -28.28 -20.23
CA GLY A 152 1.45 -27.15 -20.95
C GLY A 152 1.60 -25.78 -20.30
N VAL A 153 2.17 -25.71 -19.10
CA VAL A 153 2.47 -24.46 -18.40
C VAL A 153 3.98 -24.22 -18.43
N ARG A 154 4.38 -23.05 -18.86
CA ARG A 154 5.81 -22.65 -18.85
C ARG A 154 6.28 -22.43 -17.42
N SER A 155 7.36 -23.11 -17.04
CA SER A 155 7.88 -23.07 -15.67
C SER A 155 8.35 -21.68 -15.25
N TYR A 156 8.90 -20.88 -16.18
CA TYR A 156 9.33 -19.51 -15.90
C TYR A 156 8.15 -18.62 -15.54
N GLU A 157 7.09 -18.63 -16.35
CA GLU A 157 5.89 -17.83 -16.11
C GLU A 157 5.23 -18.20 -14.77
N ALA A 158 5.09 -19.50 -14.51
CA ALA A 158 4.57 -19.97 -13.23
C ALA A 158 5.47 -19.58 -12.06
N GLY A 159 6.80 -19.62 -12.25
CA GLY A 159 7.79 -19.21 -11.25
C GLY A 159 7.72 -17.73 -10.91
N GLU A 160 7.56 -16.86 -11.91
CA GLU A 160 7.46 -15.41 -11.72
C GLU A 160 6.17 -15.05 -10.96
N VAL A 161 5.02 -15.60 -11.35
CA VAL A 161 3.75 -15.39 -10.65
C VAL A 161 3.83 -15.88 -9.21
N TRP A 162 4.38 -17.07 -9.00
CA TRP A 162 4.60 -17.59 -7.65
C TRP A 162 5.53 -16.69 -6.83
N HIS A 163 6.66 -16.29 -7.39
CA HIS A 163 7.62 -15.43 -6.70
C HIS A 163 6.98 -14.09 -6.30
N LEU A 164 6.25 -13.45 -7.23
CA LEU A 164 5.57 -12.19 -6.94
C LEU A 164 4.56 -12.35 -5.81
N LEU A 165 3.62 -13.29 -5.93
CA LEU A 165 2.50 -13.38 -5.00
C LEU A 165 2.89 -14.03 -3.67
N ASP A 166 3.65 -15.15 -3.70
CA ASP A 166 4.01 -15.89 -2.50
C ASP A 166 5.18 -15.24 -1.75
N GLN A 167 6.25 -14.84 -2.48
CA GLN A 167 7.48 -14.37 -1.86
C GLN A 167 7.49 -12.84 -1.64
N ARG A 168 6.96 -12.05 -2.58
CA ARG A 168 6.99 -10.58 -2.47
C ARG A 168 5.76 -10.04 -1.74
N VAL A 169 4.57 -10.51 -2.08
CA VAL A 169 3.30 -10.07 -1.46
C VAL A 169 3.00 -10.85 -0.16
N GLY A 170 3.60 -12.02 0.02
CA GLY A 170 3.31 -12.90 1.16
C GLY A 170 1.95 -13.59 1.09
N MET A 171 1.38 -13.70 -0.13
CA MET A 171 0.12 -14.37 -0.42
C MET A 171 0.36 -15.80 -0.92
N PRO A 172 0.14 -16.82 -0.09
CA PRO A 172 0.35 -18.21 -0.50
C PRO A 172 -0.55 -18.61 -1.67
N ILE A 173 0.02 -19.31 -2.65
CA ILE A 173 -0.72 -19.81 -3.81
C ILE A 173 -0.82 -21.34 -3.74
N THR A 174 -2.05 -21.85 -3.92
CA THR A 174 -2.26 -23.28 -4.11
C THR A 174 -1.83 -23.70 -5.51
N LYS A 175 -0.82 -24.58 -5.61
CA LYS A 175 -0.33 -25.12 -6.88
C LYS A 175 -1.05 -26.42 -7.21
N ILE A 176 -1.68 -26.48 -8.39
CA ILE A 176 -2.45 -27.63 -8.89
C ILE A 176 -1.77 -28.19 -10.14
N PRO A 177 -1.21 -29.42 -10.10
CA PRO A 177 -0.58 -30.01 -11.24
C PRO A 177 -1.62 -30.43 -12.30
N LEU A 178 -1.37 -30.03 -13.56
CA LEU A 178 -2.06 -30.60 -14.71
C LEU A 178 -1.46 -31.97 -15.02
N ARG A 179 -2.31 -32.96 -15.16
CA ARG A 179 -1.96 -34.34 -15.52
C ARG A 179 -2.12 -34.54 -17.02
#